data_0859ed8b0c61dc0a0da0ecd02562f44f
#
_entry.id   0859ed8b0c61dc0a0da0ecd02562f44f
#
_cell.length_a   1.000
_cell.length_b   1.000
_cell.length_c   1.000
_cell.angle_alpha   90.00
_cell.angle_beta   90.00
_cell.angle_gamma   90.00
#
_symmetry.space_group_name_H-M   'P 1'
#
loop_
_entity.id
_entity.type
_entity.pdbx_description
1 polymer ?
#
loop_
_entity_poly.entity_id
_entity_poly.type
_entity_poly.pdbx_seq_one_letter_code
_entity_poly.pdbx_strand_id
1 'polypeptide(L)'
;MVEFLVRDVVPDAPPARAGRRPWGLAGVTAVVLLAISLGACASKDDMLPDEPADRLYNEGLYLLNQKKDPTAAVKKFEEVDRQHPYSEWARKSLIMSSYAYYTAGSYDESINAAKRYISLHPGSPDAAYAQYLVGSSYFDQIPDITRDQGGTDKALDALAEVVRKYPTSEYATSAKQKIQVARDQLAGKEMQVGRYYLTKKDYTGAINRFKVVVTKYQTTRHVEEALERLTEAYMALGIVEEAQTAAAVLGHNFPDSEWYHHAYTLVKSAGGEPSENQGSWISKAFKRIGLG
;
A
#
# COMPACT_ATOMS: atom_id res chain seq x y z
N MET A 1 35.24 -17.47 41.70
CA MET A 1 36.24 -18.41 42.21
C MET A 1 37.39 -18.45 41.21
N VAL A 2 38.48 -17.76 41.62
CA VAL A 2 39.88 -17.95 41.27
C VAL A 2 40.28 -17.73 39.79
N GLU A 3 40.79 -16.56 39.42
CA GLU A 3 42.20 -16.11 39.42
C GLU A 3 43.18 -17.09 38.74
N PHE A 4 43.92 -16.61 37.69
CA PHE A 4 45.36 -16.42 37.81
C PHE A 4 45.95 -15.58 36.67
N LEU A 5 46.69 -14.57 37.07
CA LEU A 5 47.65 -13.74 36.35
C LEU A 5 48.79 -14.57 35.78
N VAL A 6 49.31 -14.20 34.61
CA VAL A 6 50.77 -14.29 34.31
C VAL A 6 51.20 -13.06 33.51
N ARG A 7 52.06 -12.30 34.13
CA ARG A 7 52.89 -11.23 33.56
C ARG A 7 54.09 -11.89 32.92
N ASP A 8 54.41 -11.57 31.66
CA ASP A 8 55.72 -11.79 31.13
C ASP A 8 56.36 -10.47 30.70
N VAL A 9 57.54 -10.29 31.26
CA VAL A 9 58.46 -9.16 31.14
C VAL A 9 59.21 -9.26 29.80
N VAL A 10 59.18 -8.17 29.01
CA VAL A 10 60.00 -8.03 27.81
C VAL A 10 61.27 -7.23 28.16
N PRO A 11 62.45 -7.70 27.83
CA PRO A 11 63.70 -6.97 28.12
C PRO A 11 63.97 -5.88 27.06
N ASP A 12 64.59 -4.78 27.56
CA ASP A 12 65.00 -3.61 26.82
C ASP A 12 65.98 -3.91 25.66
N ALA A 13 65.68 -3.32 24.47
CA ALA A 13 66.61 -3.28 23.36
C ALA A 13 67.41 -1.96 23.35
N PRO A 14 68.66 -1.98 22.95
CA PRO A 14 69.56 -0.82 23.02
C PRO A 14 69.30 0.21 21.89
N PRO A 15 69.73 1.48 22.04
CA PRO A 15 69.37 2.56 21.11
C PRO A 15 70.17 2.45 19.79
N ALA A 16 69.37 2.51 18.70
CA ALA A 16 69.96 2.53 17.36
C ALA A 16 70.55 3.91 17.03
N ARG A 17 71.81 3.91 16.59
CA ARG A 17 72.59 5.07 16.11
C ARG A 17 71.90 5.69 14.88
N ALA A 18 71.74 7.00 14.89
CA ALA A 18 71.25 7.82 13.79
C ALA A 18 72.30 7.83 12.64
N GLY A 19 72.10 7.08 11.61
CA GLY A 19 72.77 7.17 10.32
C GLY A 19 72.07 8.19 9.42
N ARG A 20 72.73 9.30 9.12
CA ARG A 20 72.33 10.25 8.06
C ARG A 20 72.43 9.52 6.70
N ARG A 21 71.21 9.27 6.11
CA ARG A 21 71.18 8.86 4.69
C ARG A 21 71.06 10.10 3.81
N PRO A 22 71.80 10.19 2.72
CA PRO A 22 71.63 11.28 1.74
C PRO A 22 70.31 11.14 1.02
N TRP A 23 69.58 12.24 0.87
CA TRP A 23 68.42 12.33 0.02
C TRP A 23 68.82 12.12 -1.44
N GLY A 24 68.68 10.87 -1.89
CA GLY A 24 68.92 10.51 -3.28
C GLY A 24 67.70 10.87 -4.14
N LEU A 25 67.93 11.03 -5.42
CA LEU A 25 66.94 11.36 -6.49
C LEU A 25 65.66 10.53 -6.48
N ALA A 26 65.62 9.42 -5.76
CA ALA A 26 64.41 8.57 -5.61
C ALA A 26 63.26 9.23 -4.83
N GLY A 27 63.56 10.22 -3.95
CA GLY A 27 62.50 10.93 -3.21
C GLY A 27 61.74 11.95 -4.06
N VAL A 28 62.40 12.54 -5.05
CA VAL A 28 61.79 13.55 -5.94
C VAL A 28 60.87 12.87 -6.96
N THR A 29 61.20 11.69 -7.45
CA THR A 29 60.36 10.93 -8.38
C THR A 29 59.09 10.40 -7.73
N ALA A 30 59.09 10.04 -6.44
CA ALA A 30 57.91 9.59 -5.72
C ALA A 30 56.90 10.71 -5.48
N VAL A 31 57.39 11.93 -5.19
CA VAL A 31 56.51 13.11 -5.01
C VAL A 31 55.88 13.57 -6.33
N VAL A 32 56.62 13.49 -7.44
CA VAL A 32 56.08 13.84 -8.77
C VAL A 32 55.04 12.82 -9.25
N LEU A 33 55.23 11.53 -9.00
CA LEU A 33 54.26 10.47 -9.30
C LEU A 33 52.98 10.58 -8.45
N LEU A 34 53.06 11.01 -7.19
CA LEU A 34 51.91 11.24 -6.34
C LEU A 34 51.12 12.48 -6.75
N ALA A 35 51.78 13.52 -7.26
CA ALA A 35 51.11 14.73 -7.77
C ALA A 35 50.38 14.49 -9.10
N ILE A 36 50.84 13.57 -9.94
CA ILE A 36 50.15 13.19 -11.19
C ILE A 36 48.93 12.33 -10.93
N SER A 37 48.88 11.54 -9.85
CA SER A 37 47.71 10.72 -9.51
C SER A 37 46.55 11.51 -8.90
N LEU A 38 46.78 12.72 -8.37
CA LEU A 38 45.74 13.60 -7.86
C LEU A 38 45.05 14.45 -8.96
N GLY A 39 45.62 14.52 -10.17
CA GLY A 39 45.03 15.24 -11.30
C GLY A 39 44.06 14.45 -12.18
N ALA A 40 43.93 13.12 -11.93
CA ALA A 40 43.13 12.24 -12.81
C ALA A 40 41.65 12.08 -12.43
N CYS A 41 41.16 12.78 -11.41
CA CYS A 41 39.75 12.74 -11.01
C CYS A 41 38.98 14.05 -11.32
N ALA A 42 39.50 14.90 -12.19
CA ALA A 42 38.70 15.93 -12.83
C ALA A 42 38.10 15.33 -14.11
N SER A 43 37.11 14.45 -13.99
CA SER A 43 36.14 14.27 -15.04
C SER A 43 35.49 15.65 -15.24
N LYS A 44 35.85 16.33 -16.31
CA LYS A 44 34.96 17.34 -16.88
C LYS A 44 33.70 16.57 -17.24
N ASP A 45 32.71 16.62 -16.36
CA ASP A 45 31.35 16.53 -16.83
C ASP A 45 31.25 17.68 -17.83
N ASP A 46 31.35 17.36 -19.12
CA ASP A 46 30.90 18.24 -20.16
C ASP A 46 29.41 18.45 -19.87
N MET A 47 29.11 19.52 -19.12
CA MET A 47 27.75 19.94 -18.87
C MET A 47 27.20 20.31 -20.25
N LEU A 48 26.49 19.35 -20.84
CA LEU A 48 25.67 19.63 -22.02
C LEU A 48 24.83 20.86 -21.69
N PRO A 49 24.72 21.82 -22.61
CA PRO A 49 23.88 22.99 -22.36
C PRO A 49 22.48 22.52 -22.00
N ASP A 50 21.89 23.18 -20.99
CA ASP A 50 20.55 22.86 -20.51
C ASP A 50 19.58 22.87 -21.70
N GLU A 51 18.85 21.77 -21.87
CA GLU A 51 17.81 21.70 -22.88
C GLU A 51 16.57 22.51 -22.40
N PRO A 52 15.83 23.16 -23.31
CA PRO A 52 14.62 23.87 -22.94
C PRO A 52 13.61 22.95 -22.21
N ALA A 53 13.04 23.43 -21.11
CA ALA A 53 12.15 22.66 -20.25
C ALA A 53 10.93 22.09 -20.99
N ASP A 54 10.34 22.89 -21.88
CA ASP A 54 9.22 22.51 -22.73
C ASP A 54 9.58 21.37 -23.70
N ARG A 55 10.80 21.39 -24.24
CA ARG A 55 11.28 20.34 -25.14
C ARG A 55 11.44 19.02 -24.42
N LEU A 56 12.11 19.02 -23.27
CA LEU A 56 12.30 17.82 -22.43
C LEU A 56 10.94 17.24 -22.01
N TYR A 57 10.01 18.11 -21.58
CA TYR A 57 8.67 17.68 -21.21
C TYR A 57 7.91 17.04 -22.38
N ASN A 58 7.93 17.66 -23.55
CA ASN A 58 7.25 17.13 -24.73
C ASN A 58 7.88 15.84 -25.24
N GLU A 59 9.21 15.68 -25.11
CA GLU A 59 9.89 14.43 -25.42
C GLU A 59 9.45 13.31 -24.44
N GLY A 60 9.33 13.62 -23.15
CA GLY A 60 8.76 12.70 -22.16
C GLY A 60 7.34 12.26 -22.52
N LEU A 61 6.47 13.20 -22.91
CA LEU A 61 5.12 12.88 -23.38
C LEU A 61 5.11 12.00 -24.64
N TYR A 62 6.00 12.28 -25.57
CA TYR A 62 6.14 11.47 -26.79
C TYR A 62 6.56 10.02 -26.48
N LEU A 63 7.55 9.86 -25.61
CA LEU A 63 8.01 8.55 -25.16
C LEU A 63 6.88 7.77 -24.46
N LEU A 64 6.13 8.44 -23.58
CA LEU A 64 5.04 7.83 -22.83
C LEU A 64 3.86 7.43 -23.75
N ASN A 65 3.41 8.34 -24.60
CA ASN A 65 2.16 8.18 -25.31
C ASN A 65 2.34 7.46 -26.67
N GLN A 66 3.40 7.76 -27.41
CA GLN A 66 3.63 7.24 -28.76
C GLN A 66 4.53 6.01 -28.74
N LYS A 67 5.63 6.06 -27.99
CA LYS A 67 6.58 4.94 -27.91
C LYS A 67 6.16 3.89 -26.90
N LYS A 68 5.22 4.21 -26.00
CA LYS A 68 4.80 3.34 -24.90
C LYS A 68 5.97 2.87 -24.03
N ASP A 69 6.95 3.77 -23.86
CA ASP A 69 8.12 3.57 -23.00
C ASP A 69 8.05 4.50 -21.80
N PRO A 70 7.33 4.09 -20.73
CA PRO A 70 7.19 4.90 -19.53
C PRO A 70 8.53 5.07 -18.78
N THR A 71 9.42 4.09 -18.86
CA THR A 71 10.73 4.15 -18.20
C THR A 71 11.63 5.22 -18.82
N ALA A 72 11.65 5.33 -20.15
CA ALA A 72 12.37 6.40 -20.83
C ALA A 72 11.70 7.77 -20.58
N ALA A 73 10.37 7.81 -20.54
CA ALA A 73 9.62 9.03 -20.25
C ALA A 73 9.94 9.63 -18.87
N VAL A 74 10.03 8.78 -17.83
CA VAL A 74 10.43 9.19 -16.48
C VAL A 74 11.75 9.95 -16.50
N LYS A 75 12.77 9.41 -17.18
CA LYS A 75 14.09 10.06 -17.25
C LYS A 75 14.02 11.48 -17.81
N LYS A 76 13.15 11.70 -18.82
CA LYS A 76 12.96 13.04 -19.39
C LYS A 76 12.21 13.98 -18.46
N PHE A 77 11.19 13.48 -17.75
CA PHE A 77 10.48 14.29 -16.76
C PHE A 77 11.36 14.65 -15.55
N GLU A 78 12.20 13.71 -15.09
CA GLU A 78 13.16 13.97 -14.02
C GLU A 78 14.25 14.94 -14.45
N GLU A 79 14.65 14.89 -15.70
CA GLU A 79 15.62 15.85 -16.26
C GLU A 79 15.07 17.28 -16.30
N VAL A 80 13.76 17.46 -16.53
CA VAL A 80 13.11 18.77 -16.38
C VAL A 80 13.22 19.30 -14.95
N ASP A 81 12.93 18.42 -13.95
CA ASP A 81 13.02 18.80 -12.53
C ASP A 81 14.47 19.14 -12.13
N ARG A 82 15.44 18.44 -12.70
CA ARG A 82 16.87 18.64 -12.43
C ARG A 82 17.42 19.96 -13.03
N GLN A 83 17.10 20.22 -14.31
CA GLN A 83 17.63 21.40 -15.03
C GLN A 83 16.83 22.67 -14.72
N HIS A 84 15.51 22.55 -14.51
CA HIS A 84 14.59 23.68 -14.40
C HIS A 84 13.64 23.54 -13.19
N PRO A 85 14.14 23.37 -11.95
CA PRO A 85 13.34 22.96 -10.78
C PRO A 85 12.22 23.94 -10.40
N TYR A 86 12.34 25.21 -10.78
CA TYR A 86 11.35 26.26 -10.46
C TYR A 86 10.42 26.60 -11.62
N SER A 87 10.52 25.86 -12.72
CA SER A 87 9.68 26.12 -13.89
C SER A 87 8.27 25.53 -13.73
N GLU A 88 7.33 26.06 -14.48
CA GLU A 88 6.00 25.45 -14.60
C GLU A 88 6.08 24.02 -15.15
N TRP A 89 7.07 23.78 -16.01
CA TRP A 89 7.33 22.46 -16.59
C TRP A 89 7.81 21.45 -15.55
N ALA A 90 8.60 21.86 -14.55
CA ALA A 90 9.01 20.97 -13.46
C ALA A 90 7.79 20.48 -12.65
N ARG A 91 6.85 21.40 -12.34
CA ARG A 91 5.61 21.01 -11.69
C ARG A 91 4.81 19.99 -12.51
N LYS A 92 4.65 20.23 -13.81
CA LYS A 92 3.96 19.30 -14.72
C LYS A 92 4.72 17.99 -14.87
N SER A 93 6.04 18.04 -14.95
CA SER A 93 6.90 16.85 -15.05
C SER A 93 6.82 15.96 -13.82
N LEU A 94 6.75 16.54 -12.63
CA LEU A 94 6.68 15.78 -11.39
C LEU A 94 5.40 14.91 -11.31
N ILE A 95 4.25 15.46 -11.71
CA ILE A 95 3.02 14.66 -11.75
C ILE A 95 3.06 13.64 -12.88
N MET A 96 3.64 13.97 -14.03
CA MET A 96 3.79 13.04 -15.15
C MET A 96 4.82 11.95 -14.87
N SER A 97 5.87 12.21 -14.07
CA SER A 97 6.78 11.17 -13.57
C SER A 97 6.04 10.16 -12.71
N SER A 98 5.18 10.63 -11.79
CA SER A 98 4.36 9.72 -10.99
C SER A 98 3.48 8.83 -11.85
N TYR A 99 2.81 9.40 -12.86
CA TYR A 99 1.98 8.62 -13.80
C TYR A 99 2.82 7.65 -14.65
N ALA A 100 3.99 8.07 -15.12
CA ALA A 100 4.88 7.22 -15.90
C ALA A 100 5.43 6.05 -15.07
N TYR A 101 5.81 6.30 -13.80
CA TYR A 101 6.16 5.24 -12.87
C TYR A 101 5.00 4.26 -12.63
N TYR A 102 3.78 4.78 -12.43
CA TYR A 102 2.59 3.95 -12.29
C TYR A 102 2.38 3.04 -13.50
N THR A 103 2.48 3.59 -14.71
CA THR A 103 2.32 2.81 -15.96
C THR A 103 3.46 1.82 -16.21
N ALA A 104 4.63 2.09 -15.65
CA ALA A 104 5.77 1.15 -15.66
C ALA A 104 5.64 0.02 -14.63
N GLY A 105 4.65 0.08 -13.72
CA GLY A 105 4.53 -0.86 -12.60
C GLY A 105 5.49 -0.57 -11.43
N SER A 106 6.23 0.54 -11.48
CA SER A 106 7.11 1.02 -10.42
C SER A 106 6.28 1.80 -9.39
N TYR A 107 5.44 1.05 -8.64
CA TYR A 107 4.42 1.66 -7.79
C TYR A 107 4.98 2.46 -6.63
N ASP A 108 6.09 2.03 -6.03
CA ASP A 108 6.69 2.74 -4.90
C ASP A 108 7.28 4.09 -5.33
N GLU A 109 7.91 4.15 -6.49
CA GLU A 109 8.41 5.38 -7.10
C GLU A 109 7.25 6.32 -7.48
N SER A 110 6.16 5.76 -8.03
CA SER A 110 4.93 6.51 -8.31
C SER A 110 4.36 7.17 -7.05
N ILE A 111 4.26 6.41 -5.94
CA ILE A 111 3.79 6.90 -4.65
C ILE A 111 4.69 8.03 -4.14
N ASN A 112 6.00 7.86 -4.23
CA ASN A 112 6.97 8.86 -3.75
C ASN A 112 6.87 10.16 -4.56
N ALA A 113 6.83 10.07 -5.89
CA ALA A 113 6.68 11.23 -6.77
C ALA A 113 5.34 11.95 -6.54
N ALA A 114 4.24 11.20 -6.42
CA ALA A 114 2.92 11.78 -6.14
C ALA A 114 2.86 12.47 -4.77
N LYS A 115 3.40 11.87 -3.72
CA LYS A 115 3.48 12.48 -2.38
C LYS A 115 4.34 13.73 -2.38
N ARG A 116 5.47 13.72 -3.10
CA ARG A 116 6.31 14.90 -3.29
C ARG A 116 5.51 16.03 -3.97
N TYR A 117 4.74 15.70 -5.03
CA TYR A 117 3.88 16.67 -5.70
C TYR A 117 2.86 17.30 -4.75
N ILE A 118 2.15 16.49 -3.97
CA ILE A 118 1.14 16.96 -3.00
C ILE A 118 1.78 17.86 -1.94
N SER A 119 2.98 17.51 -1.47
CA SER A 119 3.71 18.29 -0.47
C SER A 119 4.15 19.65 -0.99
N LEU A 120 4.62 19.72 -2.24
CA LEU A 120 5.09 20.97 -2.86
C LEU A 120 3.95 21.83 -3.40
N HIS A 121 2.85 21.22 -3.81
CA HIS A 121 1.73 21.89 -4.51
C HIS A 121 0.36 21.50 -3.96
N PRO A 122 0.09 21.67 -2.64
CA PRO A 122 -1.13 21.15 -1.99
C PRO A 122 -2.42 21.83 -2.51
N GLY A 123 -2.33 23.04 -3.01
CA GLY A 123 -3.46 23.81 -3.59
C GLY A 123 -3.62 23.67 -5.11
N SER A 124 -2.81 22.81 -5.76
CA SER A 124 -2.91 22.61 -7.21
C SER A 124 -4.19 21.84 -7.59
N PRO A 125 -4.81 22.17 -8.74
CA PRO A 125 -5.90 21.35 -9.29
C PRO A 125 -5.52 19.88 -9.47
N ASP A 126 -4.25 19.60 -9.79
CA ASP A 126 -3.75 18.25 -10.01
C ASP A 126 -3.48 17.47 -8.71
N ALA A 127 -3.61 18.11 -7.52
CA ALA A 127 -3.39 17.45 -6.24
C ALA A 127 -4.37 16.28 -6.01
N ALA A 128 -5.60 16.39 -6.53
CA ALA A 128 -6.57 15.30 -6.52
C ALA A 128 -6.08 14.09 -7.33
N TYR A 129 -5.52 14.33 -8.49
CA TYR A 129 -4.93 13.29 -9.34
C TYR A 129 -3.70 12.65 -8.68
N ALA A 130 -2.81 13.46 -8.12
CA ALA A 130 -1.65 12.95 -7.39
C ALA A 130 -2.07 12.03 -6.23
N GLN A 131 -3.06 12.44 -5.44
CA GLN A 131 -3.59 11.61 -4.33
C GLN A 131 -4.23 10.32 -4.86
N TYR A 132 -4.92 10.38 -6.00
CA TYR A 132 -5.48 9.22 -6.66
C TYR A 132 -4.40 8.26 -7.16
N LEU A 133 -3.28 8.75 -7.70
CA LEU A 133 -2.14 7.91 -8.09
C LEU A 133 -1.52 7.18 -6.88
N VAL A 134 -1.41 7.85 -5.72
CA VAL A 134 -0.98 7.18 -4.46
C VAL A 134 -1.91 6.02 -4.13
N GLY A 135 -3.22 6.26 -4.12
CA GLY A 135 -4.22 5.24 -3.81
C GLY A 135 -4.26 4.10 -4.84
N SER A 136 -4.17 4.43 -6.12
CA SER A 136 -4.16 3.44 -7.21
C SER A 136 -2.89 2.59 -7.19
N SER A 137 -1.74 3.18 -6.91
CA SER A 137 -0.48 2.44 -6.79
C SER A 137 -0.50 1.43 -5.64
N TYR A 138 -1.07 1.80 -4.49
CA TYR A 138 -1.30 0.82 -3.41
C TYR A 138 -2.33 -0.24 -3.80
N PHE A 139 -3.40 0.16 -4.51
CA PHE A 139 -4.47 -0.75 -4.93
C PHE A 139 -3.97 -1.82 -5.91
N ASP A 140 -3.16 -1.43 -6.90
CA ASP A 140 -2.65 -2.36 -7.90
C ASP A 140 -1.54 -3.30 -7.36
N GLN A 141 -1.05 -3.03 -6.14
CA GLN A 141 -0.16 -3.91 -5.38
C GLN A 141 -0.91 -4.88 -4.44
N ILE A 142 -2.27 -4.83 -4.38
CA ILE A 142 -3.05 -5.72 -3.51
C ILE A 142 -2.82 -7.17 -3.93
N PRO A 143 -2.32 -8.03 -3.03
CA PRO A 143 -2.09 -9.43 -3.35
C PRO A 143 -3.39 -10.24 -3.38
N ASP A 144 -3.31 -11.49 -3.81
CA ASP A 144 -4.41 -12.46 -3.67
C ASP A 144 -4.92 -12.55 -2.22
N ILE A 145 -6.21 -12.86 -2.05
CA ILE A 145 -6.91 -12.93 -0.74
C ILE A 145 -6.27 -13.93 0.25
N THR A 146 -5.49 -14.88 -0.23
CA THR A 146 -4.80 -15.86 0.61
C THR A 146 -3.56 -15.31 1.31
N ARG A 147 -3.04 -14.15 0.85
CA ARG A 147 -1.84 -13.50 1.37
C ARG A 147 -2.17 -12.45 2.43
N ASP A 148 -1.12 -11.84 2.99
CA ASP A 148 -1.28 -10.71 3.93
C ASP A 148 -1.94 -9.50 3.24
N GLN A 149 -2.91 -8.89 3.93
CA GLN A 149 -3.72 -7.80 3.40
C GLN A 149 -3.32 -6.41 3.94
N GLY A 150 -2.17 -6.27 4.59
CA GLY A 150 -1.71 -4.97 5.10
C GLY A 150 -1.54 -3.90 4.01
N GLY A 151 -1.26 -4.33 2.76
CA GLY A 151 -1.24 -3.44 1.59
C GLY A 151 -2.63 -2.91 1.22
N THR A 152 -3.67 -3.74 1.43
CA THR A 152 -5.06 -3.35 1.12
C THR A 152 -5.56 -2.24 2.04
N ASP A 153 -5.18 -2.25 3.31
CA ASP A 153 -5.51 -1.16 4.24
C ASP A 153 -4.88 0.17 3.80
N LYS A 154 -3.62 0.16 3.35
CA LYS A 154 -2.96 1.36 2.79
C LYS A 154 -3.68 1.91 1.56
N ALA A 155 -4.15 1.02 0.67
CA ALA A 155 -4.92 1.41 -0.50
C ALA A 155 -6.25 2.05 -0.09
N LEU A 156 -6.97 1.46 0.86
CA LEU A 156 -8.23 1.99 1.38
C LEU A 156 -8.05 3.38 1.99
N ASP A 157 -7.04 3.57 2.84
CA ASP A 157 -6.78 4.85 3.49
C ASP A 157 -6.44 5.93 2.46
N ALA A 158 -5.56 5.64 1.51
CA ALA A 158 -5.14 6.59 0.48
C ALA A 158 -6.29 6.96 -0.46
N LEU A 159 -7.12 5.99 -0.87
CA LEU A 159 -8.30 6.23 -1.72
C LEU A 159 -9.41 6.97 -0.96
N ALA A 160 -9.63 6.64 0.32
CA ALA A 160 -10.59 7.35 1.17
C ALA A 160 -10.19 8.83 1.34
N GLU A 161 -8.89 9.12 1.36
CA GLU A 161 -8.39 10.49 1.42
C GLU A 161 -8.74 11.28 0.15
N VAL A 162 -8.71 10.66 -1.05
CA VAL A 162 -9.21 11.29 -2.30
C VAL A 162 -10.66 11.71 -2.14
N VAL A 163 -11.51 10.79 -1.69
CA VAL A 163 -12.95 11.05 -1.54
C VAL A 163 -13.23 12.14 -0.50
N ARG A 164 -12.45 12.17 0.59
CA ARG A 164 -12.60 13.13 1.68
C ARG A 164 -12.11 14.52 1.32
N LYS A 165 -10.92 14.63 0.70
CA LYS A 165 -10.29 15.93 0.38
C LYS A 165 -10.81 16.54 -0.92
N TYR A 166 -11.16 15.71 -1.90
CA TYR A 166 -11.51 16.13 -3.25
C TYR A 166 -12.84 15.53 -3.71
N PRO A 167 -13.95 15.71 -2.96
CA PRO A 167 -15.22 15.00 -3.20
C PRO A 167 -15.86 15.32 -4.55
N THR A 168 -15.55 16.46 -5.14
CA THR A 168 -16.09 16.92 -6.43
C THR A 168 -15.20 16.58 -7.63
N SER A 169 -14.01 16.00 -7.40
CA SER A 169 -13.12 15.61 -8.50
C SER A 169 -13.63 14.35 -9.21
N GLU A 170 -13.31 14.21 -10.48
CA GLU A 170 -13.58 12.99 -11.26
C GLU A 170 -12.95 11.74 -10.63
N TYR A 171 -11.77 11.93 -9.97
CA TYR A 171 -11.04 10.87 -9.29
C TYR A 171 -11.76 10.33 -8.05
N ALA A 172 -12.63 11.12 -7.42
CA ALA A 172 -13.41 10.66 -6.27
C ALA A 172 -14.36 9.51 -6.62
N THR A 173 -14.97 9.53 -7.80
CA THR A 173 -15.83 8.44 -8.29
C THR A 173 -15.02 7.16 -8.52
N SER A 174 -13.90 7.27 -9.22
CA SER A 174 -12.99 6.13 -9.47
C SER A 174 -12.40 5.58 -8.15
N ALA A 175 -12.07 6.46 -7.20
CA ALA A 175 -11.60 6.05 -5.87
C ALA A 175 -12.67 5.27 -5.10
N LYS A 176 -13.94 5.68 -5.13
CA LYS A 176 -15.05 4.94 -4.51
C LYS A 176 -15.20 3.53 -5.08
N GLN A 177 -15.06 3.37 -6.39
CA GLN A 177 -15.12 2.06 -7.04
C GLN A 177 -13.95 1.16 -6.57
N LYS A 178 -12.73 1.67 -6.56
CA LYS A 178 -11.56 0.92 -6.06
C LYS A 178 -11.69 0.57 -4.58
N ILE A 179 -12.24 1.47 -3.75
CA ILE A 179 -12.54 1.21 -2.33
C ILE A 179 -13.50 0.03 -2.19
N GLN A 180 -14.57 0.00 -3.02
CA GLN A 180 -15.53 -1.10 -2.97
C GLN A 180 -14.88 -2.45 -3.32
N VAL A 181 -14.04 -2.49 -4.35
CA VAL A 181 -13.28 -3.70 -4.73
C VAL A 181 -12.32 -4.13 -3.62
N ALA A 182 -11.59 -3.19 -3.00
CA ALA A 182 -10.67 -3.50 -1.91
C ALA A 182 -11.41 -4.05 -0.67
N ARG A 183 -12.58 -3.47 -0.33
CA ARG A 183 -13.44 -3.99 0.75
C ARG A 183 -13.96 -5.38 0.45
N ASP A 184 -14.34 -5.64 -0.79
CA ASP A 184 -14.79 -6.97 -1.24
C ASP A 184 -13.69 -8.02 -1.07
N GLN A 185 -12.44 -7.67 -1.36
CA GLN A 185 -11.28 -8.54 -1.13
C GLN A 185 -11.06 -8.85 0.36
N LEU A 186 -11.12 -7.83 1.22
CA LEU A 186 -11.00 -8.04 2.68
C LEU A 186 -12.14 -8.88 3.24
N ALA A 187 -13.38 -8.62 2.80
CA ALA A 187 -14.52 -9.45 3.18
C ALA A 187 -14.36 -10.89 2.71
N GLY A 188 -13.89 -11.11 1.48
CA GLY A 188 -13.62 -12.43 0.93
C GLY A 188 -12.60 -13.22 1.74
N LYS A 189 -11.55 -12.56 2.25
CA LYS A 189 -10.57 -13.17 3.16
C LYS A 189 -11.23 -13.64 4.46
N GLU A 190 -11.99 -12.77 5.11
CA GLU A 190 -12.69 -13.11 6.35
C GLU A 190 -13.67 -14.27 6.13
N MET A 191 -14.39 -14.28 4.99
CA MET A 191 -15.26 -15.38 4.60
C MET A 191 -14.51 -16.70 4.41
N GLN A 192 -13.36 -16.68 3.75
CA GLN A 192 -12.53 -17.86 3.54
C GLN A 192 -12.08 -18.47 4.88
N VAL A 193 -11.60 -17.63 5.79
CA VAL A 193 -11.16 -18.07 7.12
C VAL A 193 -12.35 -18.56 7.96
N GLY A 194 -13.50 -17.86 7.88
CA GLY A 194 -14.73 -18.26 8.57
C GLY A 194 -15.23 -19.64 8.11
N ARG A 195 -15.28 -19.90 6.80
CA ARG A 195 -15.64 -21.21 6.24
C ARG A 195 -14.67 -22.32 6.68
N TYR A 196 -13.37 -22.03 6.75
CA TYR A 196 -12.40 -22.98 7.28
C TYR A 196 -12.70 -23.36 8.73
N TYR A 197 -13.02 -22.39 9.61
CA TYR A 197 -13.42 -22.68 10.99
C TYR A 197 -14.72 -23.48 11.06
N LEU A 198 -15.72 -23.20 10.21
CA LEU A 198 -16.94 -24.02 10.13
C LEU A 198 -16.63 -25.48 9.79
N THR A 199 -15.78 -25.74 8.79
CA THR A 199 -15.39 -27.11 8.43
C THR A 199 -14.65 -27.85 9.56
N LYS A 200 -13.98 -27.08 10.44
CA LYS A 200 -13.34 -27.63 11.66
C LYS A 200 -14.28 -27.69 12.84
N LYS A 201 -15.55 -27.28 12.68
CA LYS A 201 -16.57 -27.22 13.77
C LYS A 201 -16.16 -26.25 14.91
N ASP A 202 -15.22 -25.33 14.63
CA ASP A 202 -14.93 -24.18 15.51
C ASP A 202 -15.90 -23.05 15.21
N TYR A 203 -17.13 -23.22 15.72
CA TYR A 203 -18.21 -22.25 15.48
C TYR A 203 -17.91 -20.87 16.06
N THR A 204 -17.23 -20.79 17.20
CA THR A 204 -16.82 -19.52 17.81
C THR A 204 -15.81 -18.78 16.94
N GLY A 205 -14.82 -19.48 16.42
CA GLY A 205 -13.85 -18.93 15.47
C GLY A 205 -14.54 -18.43 14.19
N ALA A 206 -15.49 -19.21 13.64
CA ALA A 206 -16.27 -18.88 12.47
C ALA A 206 -17.12 -17.60 12.70
N ILE A 207 -17.88 -17.54 13.80
CA ILE A 207 -18.70 -16.39 14.18
C ILE A 207 -17.85 -15.11 14.25
N ASN A 208 -16.67 -15.15 14.85
CA ASN A 208 -15.79 -14.00 14.94
C ASN A 208 -15.37 -13.47 13.55
N ARG A 209 -15.15 -14.34 12.58
CA ARG A 209 -14.81 -13.94 11.21
C ARG A 209 -16.00 -13.36 10.45
N PHE A 210 -17.13 -14.04 10.46
CA PHE A 210 -18.35 -13.53 9.82
C PHE A 210 -18.84 -12.22 10.46
N LYS A 211 -18.66 -12.06 11.78
CA LYS A 211 -18.93 -10.80 12.46
C LYS A 211 -18.15 -9.62 11.88
N VAL A 212 -16.89 -9.82 11.48
CA VAL A 212 -16.11 -8.75 10.80
C VAL A 212 -16.78 -8.35 9.50
N VAL A 213 -17.25 -9.32 8.69
CA VAL A 213 -17.95 -9.03 7.44
C VAL A 213 -19.22 -8.22 7.70
N VAL A 214 -20.06 -8.68 8.61
CA VAL A 214 -21.36 -8.04 8.97
C VAL A 214 -21.20 -6.68 9.63
N THR A 215 -20.05 -6.39 10.28
CA THR A 215 -19.84 -5.12 10.97
C THR A 215 -19.03 -4.09 10.19
N LYS A 216 -18.12 -4.54 9.31
CA LYS A 216 -17.19 -3.64 8.58
C LYS A 216 -17.41 -3.62 7.07
N TYR A 217 -18.00 -4.67 6.51
CA TYR A 217 -18.08 -4.88 5.06
C TYR A 217 -19.51 -5.15 4.56
N GLN A 218 -20.51 -4.51 5.17
CA GLN A 218 -21.94 -4.74 4.89
C GLN A 218 -22.35 -4.42 3.45
N THR A 219 -21.59 -3.57 2.75
CA THR A 219 -21.87 -3.19 1.36
C THR A 219 -21.23 -4.12 0.33
N THR A 220 -20.58 -5.19 0.80
CA THR A 220 -19.95 -6.18 -0.08
C THR A 220 -20.91 -7.32 -0.42
N ARG A 221 -20.67 -7.99 -1.54
CA ARG A 221 -21.43 -9.18 -1.97
C ARG A 221 -21.35 -10.36 -0.97
N HIS A 222 -20.48 -10.28 0.02
CA HIS A 222 -20.24 -11.36 0.99
C HIS A 222 -21.18 -11.30 2.21
N VAL A 223 -21.91 -10.21 2.40
CA VAL A 223 -22.71 -10.01 3.62
C VAL A 223 -23.87 -11.01 3.73
N GLU A 224 -24.49 -11.36 2.61
CA GLU A 224 -25.61 -12.30 2.58
C GLU A 224 -25.16 -13.68 3.04
N GLU A 225 -24.08 -14.23 2.45
CA GLU A 225 -23.49 -15.49 2.91
C GLU A 225 -23.02 -15.40 4.36
N ALA A 226 -22.43 -14.28 4.78
CA ALA A 226 -21.96 -14.13 6.15
C ALA A 226 -23.11 -14.23 7.18
N LEU A 227 -24.27 -13.66 6.89
CA LEU A 227 -25.46 -13.78 7.74
C LEU A 227 -26.01 -15.20 7.79
N GLU A 228 -26.05 -15.89 6.65
CA GLU A 228 -26.46 -17.31 6.60
C GLU A 228 -25.51 -18.18 7.41
N ARG A 229 -24.18 -18.03 7.24
CA ARG A 229 -23.16 -18.78 8.01
C ARG A 229 -23.17 -18.45 9.50
N LEU A 230 -23.56 -17.23 9.88
CA LEU A 230 -23.82 -16.91 11.29
C LEU A 230 -25.03 -17.67 11.81
N THR A 231 -26.12 -17.76 11.03
CA THR A 231 -27.30 -18.57 11.38
C THR A 231 -26.89 -20.01 11.63
N GLU A 232 -26.11 -20.61 10.70
CA GLU A 232 -25.60 -21.99 10.82
C GLU A 232 -24.77 -22.16 12.10
N ALA A 233 -23.79 -21.28 12.33
CA ALA A 233 -22.90 -21.41 13.47
C ALA A 233 -23.61 -21.20 14.81
N TYR A 234 -24.54 -20.25 14.92
CA TYR A 234 -25.32 -20.03 16.13
C TYR A 234 -26.28 -21.16 16.40
N MET A 235 -26.94 -21.74 15.38
CA MET A 235 -27.78 -22.92 15.53
C MET A 235 -26.98 -24.12 16.04
N ALA A 236 -25.76 -24.33 15.51
CA ALA A 236 -24.88 -25.41 15.94
C ALA A 236 -24.44 -25.28 17.42
N LEU A 237 -24.34 -24.05 17.94
CA LEU A 237 -24.04 -23.75 19.34
C LEU A 237 -25.29 -23.74 20.25
N GLY A 238 -26.49 -23.88 19.70
CA GLY A 238 -27.76 -23.74 20.44
C GLY A 238 -28.11 -22.32 20.84
N ILE A 239 -27.48 -21.28 20.23
CA ILE A 239 -27.76 -19.87 20.48
C ILE A 239 -28.86 -19.41 19.51
N VAL A 240 -30.08 -19.92 19.75
CA VAL A 240 -31.21 -19.82 18.81
C VAL A 240 -31.64 -18.38 18.54
N GLU A 241 -31.67 -17.51 19.54
CA GLU A 241 -32.10 -16.11 19.39
C GLU A 241 -31.20 -15.33 18.41
N GLU A 242 -29.88 -15.51 18.47
CA GLU A 242 -28.95 -14.86 17.55
C GLU A 242 -29.04 -15.45 16.13
N ALA A 243 -29.28 -16.75 16.01
CA ALA A 243 -29.53 -17.41 14.73
C ALA A 243 -30.81 -16.87 14.06
N GLN A 244 -31.91 -16.78 14.81
CA GLN A 244 -33.18 -16.19 14.33
C GLN A 244 -33.01 -14.74 13.91
N THR A 245 -32.22 -13.96 14.67
CA THR A 245 -31.92 -12.58 14.35
C THR A 245 -31.10 -12.45 13.05
N ALA A 246 -30.07 -13.29 12.87
CA ALA A 246 -29.28 -13.29 11.64
C ALA A 246 -30.15 -13.61 10.41
N ALA A 247 -31.00 -14.63 10.51
CA ALA A 247 -31.93 -14.99 9.45
C ALA A 247 -32.98 -13.90 9.19
N ALA A 248 -33.51 -13.23 10.23
CA ALA A 248 -34.47 -12.15 10.09
C ALA A 248 -33.86 -10.92 9.40
N VAL A 249 -32.65 -10.50 9.81
CA VAL A 249 -31.93 -9.40 9.19
C VAL A 249 -31.60 -9.72 7.73
N LEU A 250 -31.22 -10.96 7.43
CA LEU A 250 -30.98 -11.43 6.06
C LEU A 250 -32.25 -11.34 5.21
N GLY A 251 -33.38 -11.85 5.70
CA GLY A 251 -34.65 -11.82 5.00
C GLY A 251 -35.23 -10.41 4.82
N HIS A 252 -35.00 -9.52 5.80
CA HIS A 252 -35.46 -8.12 5.70
C HIS A 252 -34.69 -7.35 4.61
N ASN A 253 -33.39 -7.52 4.55
CA ASN A 253 -32.55 -6.73 3.64
C ASN A 253 -32.35 -7.39 2.26
N PHE A 254 -32.44 -8.72 2.19
CA PHE A 254 -32.15 -9.52 0.99
C PHE A 254 -33.21 -10.64 0.81
N PRO A 255 -34.48 -10.29 0.62
CA PRO A 255 -35.58 -11.28 0.61
C PRO A 255 -35.48 -12.29 -0.53
N ASP A 256 -34.88 -11.93 -1.65
CA ASP A 256 -34.74 -12.78 -2.84
C ASP A 256 -33.42 -13.59 -2.85
N SER A 257 -32.63 -13.50 -1.78
CA SER A 257 -31.34 -14.20 -1.68
C SER A 257 -31.50 -15.70 -1.47
N GLU A 258 -30.75 -16.52 -2.19
CA GLU A 258 -30.67 -17.96 -1.94
C GLU A 258 -30.17 -18.25 -0.53
N TRP A 259 -29.28 -17.42 0.02
CA TRP A 259 -28.78 -17.52 1.38
C TRP A 259 -29.91 -17.35 2.41
N TYR A 260 -30.87 -16.47 2.14
CA TYR A 260 -32.04 -16.33 2.99
C TYR A 260 -32.90 -17.59 3.00
N HIS A 261 -33.14 -18.20 1.84
CA HIS A 261 -33.91 -19.44 1.78
C HIS A 261 -33.25 -20.58 2.59
N HIS A 262 -31.92 -20.65 2.57
CA HIS A 262 -31.17 -21.62 3.37
C HIS A 262 -31.31 -21.32 4.87
N ALA A 263 -31.07 -20.07 5.30
CA ALA A 263 -31.17 -19.64 6.69
C ALA A 263 -32.58 -19.85 7.24
N TYR A 264 -33.62 -19.50 6.45
CA TYR A 264 -35.02 -19.73 6.81
C TYR A 264 -35.33 -21.21 7.03
N THR A 265 -34.93 -22.07 6.09
CA THR A 265 -35.13 -23.51 6.18
C THR A 265 -34.44 -24.12 7.42
N LEU A 266 -33.23 -23.65 7.73
CA LEU A 266 -32.49 -24.11 8.90
C LEU A 266 -33.22 -23.74 10.21
N VAL A 267 -33.65 -22.48 10.37
CA VAL A 267 -34.39 -22.02 11.56
C VAL A 267 -35.72 -22.76 11.69
N LYS A 268 -36.45 -22.95 10.59
CA LYS A 268 -37.75 -23.66 10.58
C LYS A 268 -37.59 -25.12 10.95
N SER A 269 -36.55 -25.83 10.49
CA SER A 269 -36.31 -27.23 10.79
C SER A 269 -36.06 -27.47 12.28
N ALA A 270 -35.58 -26.44 13.00
CA ALA A 270 -35.39 -26.44 14.45
C ALA A 270 -36.65 -26.00 15.24
N GLY A 271 -37.79 -25.83 14.57
CA GLY A 271 -39.06 -25.42 15.18
C GLY A 271 -39.21 -23.93 15.51
N GLY A 272 -38.28 -23.08 15.00
CA GLY A 272 -38.29 -21.65 15.18
C GLY A 272 -38.81 -20.88 13.94
N GLU A 273 -38.82 -19.56 14.06
CA GLU A 273 -39.05 -18.62 12.94
C GLU A 273 -37.99 -17.51 12.98
N PRO A 274 -37.57 -16.94 11.81
CA PRO A 274 -36.78 -15.74 11.81
C PRO A 274 -37.48 -14.62 12.61
N SER A 275 -36.79 -14.12 13.64
CA SER A 275 -37.30 -13.08 14.53
C SER A 275 -36.17 -12.17 14.94
N GLU A 276 -36.31 -10.86 14.72
CA GLU A 276 -35.27 -9.90 15.01
C GLU A 276 -35.25 -9.46 16.47
N ASN A 277 -34.15 -9.71 17.17
CA ASN A 277 -33.87 -9.12 18.47
C ASN A 277 -33.16 -7.76 18.26
N GLN A 278 -33.86 -6.67 18.57
CA GLN A 278 -33.36 -5.30 18.45
C GLN A 278 -32.14 -5.02 19.37
N GLY A 279 -31.95 -5.81 20.42
CA GLY A 279 -30.80 -5.77 21.33
C GLY A 279 -29.54 -6.43 20.78
N SER A 280 -29.70 -7.28 19.78
CA SER A 280 -28.59 -8.01 19.14
C SER A 280 -27.55 -7.08 18.51
N TRP A 281 -26.31 -7.51 18.50
CA TRP A 281 -25.25 -6.80 17.80
C TRP A 281 -25.45 -6.83 16.27
N ILE A 282 -26.13 -7.85 15.73
CA ILE A 282 -26.42 -7.99 14.30
C ILE A 282 -27.38 -6.86 13.87
N SER A 283 -28.53 -6.71 14.56
CA SER A 283 -29.49 -5.66 14.31
C SER A 283 -28.86 -4.26 14.44
N LYS A 284 -28.06 -4.07 15.47
CA LYS A 284 -27.33 -2.80 15.67
C LYS A 284 -26.34 -2.50 14.55
N ALA A 285 -25.68 -3.51 13.97
CA ALA A 285 -24.77 -3.32 12.85
C ALA A 285 -25.49 -2.80 11.61
N PHE A 286 -26.67 -3.37 11.27
CA PHE A 286 -27.44 -2.97 10.11
C PHE A 286 -28.14 -1.62 10.28
N LYS A 287 -28.65 -1.28 11.46
CA LYS A 287 -29.21 0.05 11.75
C LYS A 287 -28.23 1.19 11.53
N ARG A 288 -26.94 0.98 11.81
CA ARG A 288 -25.88 2.02 11.63
C ARG A 288 -25.71 2.48 10.20
N ILE A 289 -26.05 1.67 9.20
CA ILE A 289 -25.89 1.97 7.77
C ILE A 289 -27.22 2.32 7.08
N GLY A 290 -28.31 2.44 7.85
CA GLY A 290 -29.63 2.77 7.33
C GLY A 290 -30.30 1.64 6.54
N LEU A 291 -29.88 0.39 6.76
CA LEU A 291 -30.46 -0.84 6.25
C LEU A 291 -31.22 -1.57 7.38
N GLY A 292 -31.96 -0.85 8.18
CA GLY A 292 -32.73 -1.39 9.32
C GLY A 292 -34.12 -0.82 9.38
#